data_5355500189f1573202a6931d82773cd7
#
_entry.id   5355500189f1573202a6931d82773cd7
#
_cell.length_a   1.000
_cell.length_b   1.000
_cell.length_c   1.000
_cell.angle_alpha   90.00
_cell.angle_beta   90.00
_cell.angle_gamma   90.00
#
_symmetry.space_group_name_H-M   'P 1'
#
loop_
_entity.id
_entity.type
_entity.pdbx_description
1 polymer ?
#
loop_
_entity_poly.entity_id
_entity_poly.type
_entity_poly.pdbx_seq_one_letter_code
_entity_poly.pdbx_strand_id
1 'polypeptide(L)'
;MKNLLYFILFISVFSYSQEEKRLALVIGNSEYIKGPLKNPVNDAKLIAKALDSLGFEVLEYYNLTTQRQLKKAILEFGAKRDSANVGFVYYAGHGVQVNNENYLLPTQEEYTSQTEVIEYA
;
A
#
# COMPACT_ATOMS: atom_id res chain seq x y z
N MET A 1 -12.87 5.61 -70.59
CA MET A 1 -13.29 5.85 -69.21
C MET A 1 -12.33 5.12 -68.29
N LYS A 2 -11.56 5.87 -67.52
CA LYS A 2 -10.67 5.29 -66.52
C LYS A 2 -11.45 5.18 -65.22
N ASN A 3 -11.80 3.97 -64.79
CA ASN A 3 -12.36 3.75 -63.48
C ASN A 3 -11.20 3.76 -62.46
N LEU A 4 -11.12 4.84 -61.69
CA LEU A 4 -10.17 4.96 -60.60
C LEU A 4 -10.77 4.26 -59.37
N LEU A 5 -10.27 3.06 -59.08
CA LEU A 5 -10.66 2.31 -57.90
C LEU A 5 -9.83 2.84 -56.72
N TYR A 6 -10.45 3.66 -55.88
CA TYR A 6 -9.79 4.08 -54.62
C TYR A 6 -9.88 2.93 -53.62
N PHE A 7 -8.76 2.28 -53.38
CA PHE A 7 -8.60 1.31 -52.32
C PHE A 7 -8.33 2.08 -51.01
N ILE A 8 -9.36 2.32 -50.21
CA ILE A 8 -9.17 2.91 -48.89
C ILE A 8 -8.72 1.79 -47.99
N LEU A 9 -7.40 1.75 -47.70
CA LEU A 9 -6.82 0.87 -46.73
C LEU A 9 -7.18 1.39 -45.32
N PHE A 10 -8.18 0.80 -44.70
CA PHE A 10 -8.48 1.06 -43.29
C PHE A 10 -7.40 0.37 -42.42
N ILE A 11 -6.36 1.11 -42.05
CA ILE A 11 -5.41 0.67 -41.03
C ILE A 11 -6.08 0.90 -39.69
N SER A 12 -6.73 -0.14 -39.16
CA SER A 12 -7.16 -0.15 -37.76
C SER A 12 -5.91 -0.27 -36.89
N VAL A 13 -5.46 0.85 -36.35
CA VAL A 13 -4.42 0.85 -35.33
C VAL A 13 -5.06 0.34 -34.05
N PHE A 14 -4.90 -0.93 -33.76
CA PHE A 14 -5.20 -1.46 -32.43
C PHE A 14 -4.13 -0.90 -31.48
N SER A 15 -4.44 0.20 -30.80
CA SER A 15 -3.61 0.62 -29.67
C SER A 15 -3.88 -0.32 -28.50
N TYR A 16 -2.96 -1.22 -28.24
CA TYR A 16 -2.94 -1.95 -26.99
C TYR A 16 -2.55 -0.96 -25.89
N SER A 17 -3.53 -0.40 -25.18
CA SER A 17 -3.25 0.25 -23.91
C SER A 17 -3.03 -0.86 -22.88
N GLN A 18 -1.78 -1.05 -22.42
CA GLN A 18 -1.53 -1.86 -21.25
C GLN A 18 -2.21 -1.18 -20.06
N GLU A 19 -3.12 -1.90 -19.40
CA GLU A 19 -3.69 -1.42 -18.15
C GLU A 19 -2.56 -1.24 -17.14
N GLU A 20 -2.48 -0.05 -16.55
CA GLU A 20 -1.57 0.28 -15.48
C GLU A 20 -1.96 -0.53 -14.22
N LYS A 21 -1.04 -1.37 -13.75
CA LYS A 21 -1.23 -2.12 -12.51
C LYS A 21 -0.91 -1.23 -11.32
N ARG A 22 -1.89 -1.01 -10.47
CA ARG A 22 -1.80 -0.18 -9.27
C ARG A 22 -1.93 -1.04 -8.03
N LEU A 23 -0.94 -0.99 -7.16
CA LEU A 23 -0.89 -1.76 -5.92
C LEU A 23 -0.78 -0.82 -4.73
N ALA A 24 -1.58 -1.03 -3.69
CA ALA A 24 -1.52 -0.29 -2.45
C ALA A 24 -1.37 -1.21 -1.24
N LEU A 25 -0.64 -0.74 -0.25
CA LEU A 25 -0.61 -1.27 1.10
C LEU A 25 -1.23 -0.25 2.05
N VAL A 26 -2.24 -0.67 2.78
CA VAL A 26 -2.95 0.17 3.76
C VAL A 26 -2.90 -0.51 5.12
N ILE A 27 -2.33 0.15 6.11
CA ILE A 27 -2.23 -0.34 7.48
C ILE A 27 -2.85 0.68 8.43
N GLY A 28 -3.77 0.24 9.28
CA GLY A 28 -4.36 1.04 10.34
C GLY A 28 -4.27 0.32 11.69
N ASN A 29 -3.55 0.90 12.65
CA ASN A 29 -3.33 0.36 13.97
C ASN A 29 -3.90 1.30 15.04
N SER A 30 -4.94 0.85 15.76
CA SER A 30 -5.67 1.61 16.77
C SER A 30 -5.59 1.01 18.17
N GLU A 31 -5.63 -0.32 18.29
CA GLU A 31 -5.80 -1.05 19.56
C GLU A 31 -4.48 -1.27 20.30
N TYR A 32 -3.75 -0.18 20.56
CA TYR A 32 -2.51 -0.23 21.35
C TYR A 32 -2.80 -0.51 22.82
N ILE A 33 -1.97 -1.35 23.45
CA ILE A 33 -2.05 -1.62 24.90
C ILE A 33 -1.87 -0.32 25.69
N LYS A 34 -0.88 0.49 25.30
CA LYS A 34 -0.69 1.84 25.81
C LYS A 34 -0.99 2.89 24.75
N GLY A 35 -1.86 3.83 25.11
CA GLY A 35 -2.25 4.92 24.20
C GLY A 35 -3.05 4.43 22.99
N PRO A 36 -4.21 3.76 23.20
CA PRO A 36 -5.08 3.40 22.09
C PRO A 36 -5.48 4.64 21.30
N LEU A 37 -5.59 4.49 19.98
CA LEU A 37 -5.97 5.54 19.05
C LEU A 37 -7.37 5.32 18.51
N LYS A 38 -8.13 6.39 18.36
CA LYS A 38 -9.54 6.30 17.95
C LYS A 38 -9.71 6.15 16.44
N ASN A 39 -8.91 6.85 15.64
CA ASN A 39 -9.20 7.07 14.22
C ASN A 39 -8.39 6.21 13.22
N PRO A 40 -7.20 5.67 13.51
CA PRO A 40 -6.35 5.08 12.48
C PRO A 40 -7.00 3.99 11.64
N VAL A 41 -7.75 3.08 12.25
CA VAL A 41 -8.45 2.00 11.52
C VAL A 41 -9.55 2.56 10.63
N ASN A 42 -10.33 3.52 11.11
CA ASN A 42 -11.39 4.14 10.34
C ASN A 42 -10.81 4.93 9.15
N ASP A 43 -9.75 5.69 9.37
CA ASP A 43 -9.07 6.45 8.33
C ASP A 43 -8.45 5.53 7.27
N ALA A 44 -7.81 4.44 7.70
CA ALA A 44 -7.25 3.44 6.81
C ALA A 44 -8.32 2.78 5.94
N LYS A 45 -9.48 2.45 6.49
CA LYS A 45 -10.63 1.90 5.73
C LYS A 45 -11.15 2.88 4.69
N LEU A 46 -11.23 4.16 5.00
CA LEU A 46 -11.63 5.20 4.04
C LEU A 46 -10.63 5.35 2.91
N ILE A 47 -9.34 5.35 3.22
CA ILE A 47 -8.26 5.40 2.22
C ILE A 47 -8.28 4.15 1.34
N ALA A 48 -8.43 2.97 1.91
CA ALA A 48 -8.52 1.71 1.16
C ALA A 48 -9.69 1.73 0.16
N LYS A 49 -10.86 2.20 0.59
CA LYS A 49 -12.03 2.34 -0.27
C LYS A 49 -11.80 3.33 -1.41
N ALA A 50 -11.16 4.46 -1.14
CA ALA A 50 -10.82 5.44 -2.16
C ALA A 50 -9.82 4.88 -3.18
N LEU A 51 -8.80 4.16 -2.73
CA LEU A 51 -7.80 3.52 -3.58
C LEU A 51 -8.42 2.41 -4.46
N ASP A 52 -9.32 1.60 -3.90
CA ASP A 52 -10.06 0.60 -4.66
C ASP A 52 -10.87 1.24 -5.79
N SER A 53 -11.55 2.35 -5.52
CA SER A 53 -12.30 3.10 -6.53
C SER A 53 -11.43 3.72 -7.64
N LEU A 54 -10.13 3.91 -7.36
CA LEU A 54 -9.13 4.39 -8.32
C LEU A 54 -8.41 3.24 -9.06
N GLY A 55 -8.88 2.01 -8.92
CA GLY A 55 -8.35 0.85 -9.61
C GLY A 55 -7.11 0.23 -8.97
N PHE A 56 -6.83 0.52 -7.71
CA PHE A 56 -5.76 -0.17 -6.96
C PHE A 56 -6.21 -1.54 -6.49
N GLU A 57 -5.32 -2.53 -6.59
CA GLU A 57 -5.36 -3.71 -5.73
C GLU A 57 -4.89 -3.27 -4.35
N VAL A 58 -5.72 -3.40 -3.32
CA VAL A 58 -5.40 -2.91 -1.97
C VAL A 58 -5.15 -4.08 -1.03
N LEU A 59 -3.95 -4.12 -0.44
CA LEU A 59 -3.61 -4.99 0.67
C LEU A 59 -3.93 -4.25 1.96
N GLU A 60 -4.94 -4.73 2.70
CA GLU A 60 -5.47 -4.08 3.89
C GLU A 60 -5.10 -4.87 5.15
N TYR A 61 -4.52 -4.19 6.13
CA TYR A 61 -4.19 -4.77 7.43
C TYR A 61 -4.62 -3.82 8.55
N TYR A 62 -5.28 -4.37 9.56
CA TYR A 62 -5.78 -3.61 10.69
C TYR A 62 -5.34 -4.23 12.01
N ASN A 63 -4.88 -3.40 12.96
CA ASN A 63 -4.47 -3.83 14.29
C ASN A 63 -3.45 -4.97 14.27
N LEU A 64 -2.37 -4.79 13.53
CA LEU A 64 -1.26 -5.73 13.52
C LEU A 64 -0.61 -5.76 14.90
N THR A 65 -0.57 -6.94 15.51
CA THR A 65 -0.24 -7.09 16.93
C THR A 65 1.25 -7.19 17.20
N THR A 66 2.02 -7.69 16.25
CA THR A 66 3.46 -7.93 16.41
C THR A 66 4.27 -7.30 15.29
N GLN A 67 5.53 -7.00 15.56
CA GLN A 67 6.47 -6.50 14.56
C GLN A 67 6.66 -7.50 13.42
N ARG A 68 6.60 -8.78 13.74
CA ARG A 68 6.66 -9.84 12.72
C ARG A 68 5.51 -9.76 11.72
N GLN A 69 4.28 -9.51 12.19
CA GLN A 69 3.12 -9.33 11.30
C GLN A 69 3.27 -8.07 10.45
N LEU A 70 3.76 -6.98 11.04
CA LEU A 70 3.99 -5.73 10.32
C LEU A 70 5.04 -5.91 9.20
N LYS A 71 6.18 -6.53 9.52
CA LYS A 71 7.21 -6.86 8.55
C LYS A 71 6.69 -7.79 7.44
N LYS A 72 5.87 -8.78 7.80
CA LYS A 72 5.26 -9.69 6.82
C LYS A 72 4.37 -8.94 5.82
N ALA A 73 3.53 -8.02 6.29
CA ALA A 73 2.68 -7.19 5.43
C ALA A 73 3.51 -6.36 4.43
N ILE A 74 4.60 -5.76 4.90
CA ILE A 74 5.51 -4.99 4.05
C ILE A 74 6.21 -5.87 3.02
N LEU A 75 6.64 -7.08 3.40
CA LEU A 75 7.29 -8.03 2.50
C LEU A 75 6.31 -8.55 1.43
N GLU A 76 5.07 -8.83 1.79
CA GLU A 76 4.02 -9.22 0.84
C GLU A 76 3.76 -8.14 -0.21
N PHE A 77 3.69 -6.88 0.23
CA PHE A 77 3.60 -5.73 -0.68
C PHE A 77 4.82 -5.65 -1.59
N GLY A 78 6.03 -5.76 -1.04
CA GLY A 78 7.27 -5.72 -1.79
C GLY A 78 7.35 -6.79 -2.87
N ALA A 79 6.93 -8.02 -2.57
CA ALA A 79 6.91 -9.13 -3.52
C ALA A 79 5.94 -8.89 -4.70
N LYS A 80 4.80 -8.25 -4.45
CA LYS A 80 3.81 -7.92 -5.49
C LYS A 80 4.17 -6.65 -6.26
N ARG A 81 4.89 -5.71 -5.62
CA ARG A 81 5.21 -4.41 -6.20
C ARG A 81 6.01 -4.51 -7.51
N ASP A 82 6.85 -5.51 -7.65
CA ASP A 82 7.70 -5.69 -8.85
C ASP A 82 6.89 -5.91 -10.12
N SER A 83 5.64 -6.38 -10.02
CA SER A 83 4.71 -6.53 -11.13
C SER A 83 3.75 -5.35 -11.31
N ALA A 84 3.82 -4.32 -10.45
CA ALA A 84 2.97 -3.14 -10.50
C ALA A 84 3.69 -1.93 -11.12
N ASN A 85 2.92 -1.07 -11.78
CA ASN A 85 3.42 0.18 -12.35
C ASN A 85 3.43 1.30 -11.31
N VAL A 86 2.45 1.28 -10.39
CA VAL A 86 2.31 2.25 -9.30
C VAL A 86 2.21 1.52 -7.97
N GLY A 87 3.00 1.94 -7.00
CA GLY A 87 2.92 1.49 -5.62
C GLY A 87 2.54 2.64 -4.68
N PHE A 88 1.60 2.39 -3.78
CA PHE A 88 1.16 3.35 -2.77
C PHE A 88 1.17 2.71 -1.39
N VAL A 89 1.67 3.40 -0.37
CA VAL A 89 1.67 2.92 1.01
C VAL A 89 1.03 3.97 1.91
N TYR A 90 0.06 3.52 2.70
CA TYR A 90 -0.57 4.31 3.75
C TYR A 90 -0.44 3.61 5.09
N TYR A 91 0.01 4.33 6.08
CA TYR A 91 0.09 3.87 7.46
C TYR A 91 -0.54 4.91 8.39
N ALA A 92 -1.42 4.45 9.26
CA ALA A 92 -1.94 5.22 10.39
C ALA A 92 -1.80 4.40 11.68
N GLY A 93 -1.12 4.97 12.67
CA GLY A 93 -0.82 4.31 13.93
C GLY A 93 0.32 5.02 14.68
N HIS A 94 0.80 4.41 15.74
CA HIS A 94 1.99 4.90 16.44
C HIS A 94 3.26 4.65 15.63
N GLY A 95 4.16 5.60 15.68
CA GLY A 95 5.50 5.50 15.16
C GLY A 95 6.47 6.23 16.09
N VAL A 96 7.74 5.90 15.99
CA VAL A 96 8.82 6.56 16.73
C VAL A 96 10.00 6.81 15.82
N GLN A 97 10.68 7.92 16.03
CA GLN A 97 11.93 8.24 15.35
C GLN A 97 13.11 8.05 16.30
N VAL A 98 14.08 7.24 15.88
CA VAL A 98 15.34 7.04 16.59
C VAL A 98 16.48 7.18 15.59
N ASN A 99 17.47 8.04 15.89
CA ASN A 99 18.62 8.27 15.00
C ASN A 99 18.25 8.65 13.55
N ASN A 100 17.23 9.47 13.38
CA ASN A 100 16.66 9.88 12.09
C ASN A 100 16.01 8.75 11.27
N GLU A 101 15.81 7.58 11.84
CA GLU A 101 15.04 6.48 11.24
C GLU A 101 13.66 6.39 11.86
N ASN A 102 12.65 6.13 11.04
CA ASN A 102 11.27 6.00 11.46
C ASN A 102 10.91 4.53 11.64
N TYR A 103 10.34 4.20 12.79
CA TYR A 103 9.87 2.88 13.13
C TYR A 103 8.37 2.88 13.31
N LEU A 104 7.68 1.99 12.62
CA LEU A 104 6.25 1.76 12.77
C LEU A 104 6.02 0.76 13.90
N LEU A 105 5.07 1.06 14.78
CA LEU A 105 4.83 0.25 15.98
C LEU A 105 3.61 -0.64 15.86
N PRO A 106 3.72 -1.95 16.16
CA PRO A 106 2.59 -2.85 16.29
C PRO A 106 1.79 -2.56 17.56
N THR A 107 0.58 -3.12 17.66
CA THR A 107 -0.36 -2.74 18.73
C THR A 107 -0.10 -3.43 20.06
N GLN A 108 0.55 -4.59 20.08
CA GLN A 108 0.70 -5.44 21.27
C GLN A 108 2.14 -5.59 21.79
N GLU A 109 3.10 -5.05 21.07
CA GLU A 109 4.50 -5.04 21.51
C GLU A 109 4.87 -3.64 22.00
N GLU A 110 5.52 -3.60 23.16
CA GLU A 110 6.00 -2.38 23.79
C GLU A 110 7.52 -2.35 23.78
N TYR A 111 8.06 -1.20 23.42
CA TYR A 111 9.50 -0.96 23.47
C TYR A 111 9.80 0.05 24.57
N THR A 112 10.66 -0.30 25.51
CA THR A 112 10.94 0.51 26.71
C THR A 112 12.20 1.37 26.55
N SER A 113 13.00 1.12 25.51
CA SER A 113 14.23 1.87 25.23
C SER A 113 14.46 2.06 23.73
N GLN A 114 15.29 3.03 23.39
CA GLN A 114 15.73 3.23 22.00
C GLN A 114 16.46 2.02 21.43
N THR A 115 17.23 1.33 22.26
CA THR A 115 17.94 0.12 21.86
C THR A 115 16.98 -0.98 21.44
N GLU A 116 15.90 -1.21 22.22
CA GLU A 116 14.87 -2.18 21.85
C GLU A 116 14.17 -1.81 20.53
N VAL A 117 13.90 -0.52 20.30
CA VAL A 117 13.34 -0.07 19.04
C VAL A 117 14.27 -0.40 17.88
N ILE A 118 15.55 -0.09 18.00
CA ILE A 118 16.53 -0.35 16.93
C ILE A 118 16.68 -1.85 16.65
N GLU A 119 16.65 -2.67 17.70
CA GLU A 119 16.89 -4.11 17.57
C GLU A 119 15.66 -4.88 17.08
N TYR A 120 14.45 -4.53 17.54
CA TYR A 120 13.25 -5.34 17.36
C TYR A 120 12.16 -4.69 16.49
N ALA A 121 12.17 -3.40 16.30
CA ALA A 121 11.15 -2.69 15.48
C ALA A 121 11.54 -2.47 13.98
#